data_00a4c632fe46313a698de310139a93e0
#
_entry.id   00a4c632fe46313a698de310139a93e0
#
_cell.length_a   1.000
_cell.length_b   1.000
_cell.length_c   1.000
_cell.angle_alpha   90.00
_cell.angle_beta   90.00
_cell.angle_gamma   90.00
#
_symmetry.space_group_name_H-M   'P 1'
#
loop_
_entity.id
_entity.type
_entity.pdbx_description
1 polymer ?
#
loop_
_entity_poly.entity_id
_entity_poly.type
_entity_poly.pdbx_seq_one_letter_code
_entity_poly.pdbx_strand_id
1 'polypeptide(L)'
;PSGNLIRFLNKLAERFPDKEFSTLAYLYSMQPPKHTKPHPNVNIMLCDIDCKREVPLTDNESGQWFVKALEGWSAISDNIFVWDYGINFDNIVSPFPNFHILQKNIQLFKKNNVTMHFSQVNGIRGGDFSEMRAYMIGKLMWNPDADADSLMHTFMNGYYGDAAPYLYQYQKIMQGALLASGQPLWIYDSPISHKKGMLNPHLMKVYDELFDKAEKAVENDKTLLERVQLSRLPLQYSQLEIARTEAGSDKQKSR
;
A
#
# COMPACT_ATOMS: atom_id res chain seq x y z
N PRO A 1 -18.28 4.48 -21.66
CA PRO A 1 -18.91 4.07 -20.40
C PRO A 1 -19.01 5.21 -19.40
N SER A 2 -17.90 5.89 -19.05
CA SER A 2 -17.89 7.01 -18.08
C SER A 2 -18.84 8.16 -18.45
N GLY A 3 -18.93 8.53 -19.74
CA GLY A 3 -19.81 9.61 -20.19
C GLY A 3 -21.29 9.37 -19.92
N ASN A 4 -21.78 8.13 -20.02
CA ASN A 4 -23.18 7.80 -19.71
C ASN A 4 -23.44 7.89 -18.20
N LEU A 5 -22.48 7.40 -17.39
CA LEU A 5 -22.54 7.48 -15.94
C LEU A 5 -22.60 8.94 -15.47
N ILE A 6 -21.69 9.79 -15.99
CA ILE A 6 -21.65 11.22 -15.60
C ILE A 6 -22.91 11.96 -16.08
N ARG A 7 -23.44 11.69 -17.27
CA ARG A 7 -24.74 12.29 -17.69
C ARG A 7 -25.89 11.92 -16.80
N PHE A 8 -25.94 10.67 -16.31
CA PHE A 8 -26.96 10.25 -15.36
C PHE A 8 -26.82 10.97 -14.01
N LEU A 9 -25.58 11.00 -13.48
CA LEU A 9 -25.30 11.68 -12.19
C LEU A 9 -25.55 13.17 -12.27
N ASN A 10 -25.20 13.83 -13.37
CA ASN A 10 -25.47 15.26 -13.56
C ASN A 10 -26.98 15.58 -13.45
N LYS A 11 -27.86 14.72 -14.01
CA LYS A 11 -29.32 14.91 -13.88
C LYS A 11 -29.78 14.76 -12.43
N LEU A 12 -29.16 13.89 -11.64
CA LEU A 12 -29.47 13.79 -10.20
C LEU A 12 -28.96 15.02 -9.45
N ALA A 13 -27.74 15.45 -9.75
CA ALA A 13 -27.09 16.60 -9.16
C ALA A 13 -27.88 17.90 -9.41
N GLU A 14 -28.36 18.10 -10.64
CA GLU A 14 -29.25 19.21 -11.01
C GLU A 14 -30.60 19.18 -10.25
N ARG A 15 -31.15 17.99 -10.02
CA ARG A 15 -32.42 17.80 -9.31
C ARG A 15 -32.30 18.02 -7.81
N PHE A 16 -31.14 17.74 -7.23
CA PHE A 16 -30.85 17.83 -5.81
C PHE A 16 -29.58 18.65 -5.56
N PRO A 17 -29.66 19.99 -5.76
CA PRO A 17 -28.47 20.85 -5.71
C PRO A 17 -27.88 21.02 -4.30
N ASP A 18 -28.64 20.64 -3.25
CA ASP A 18 -28.24 20.64 -1.85
C ASP A 18 -27.55 19.32 -1.42
N LYS A 19 -27.39 18.36 -2.34
CA LYS A 19 -26.79 17.05 -2.08
C LYS A 19 -25.50 16.88 -2.85
N GLU A 20 -24.58 16.12 -2.27
CA GLU A 20 -23.37 15.66 -2.91
C GLU A 20 -23.51 14.21 -3.39
N PHE A 21 -22.97 13.92 -4.56
CA PHE A 21 -22.99 12.60 -5.17
C PHE A 21 -21.56 12.12 -5.37
N SER A 22 -21.28 10.87 -5.01
CA SER A 22 -19.98 10.25 -5.30
C SER A 22 -20.16 9.06 -6.24
N THR A 23 -19.21 8.90 -7.17
CA THR A 23 -19.21 7.76 -8.08
C THR A 23 -17.81 7.23 -8.26
N LEU A 24 -17.71 5.91 -8.54
CA LEU A 24 -16.44 5.26 -8.82
C LEU A 24 -16.03 5.50 -10.28
N ALA A 25 -14.80 5.95 -10.47
CA ALA A 25 -14.07 5.83 -11.72
C ALA A 25 -13.16 4.59 -11.60
N TYR A 26 -13.70 3.43 -12.01
CA TYR A 26 -13.14 2.12 -11.72
C TYR A 26 -13.25 1.19 -12.91
N LEU A 27 -12.22 0.40 -13.20
CA LEU A 27 -12.20 -0.53 -14.34
C LEU A 27 -12.67 0.13 -15.64
N TYR A 28 -13.80 -0.31 -16.20
CA TYR A 28 -14.35 0.18 -17.47
C TYR A 28 -14.76 1.68 -17.44
N SER A 29 -14.97 2.27 -16.28
CA SER A 29 -15.29 3.71 -16.12
C SER A 29 -14.10 4.56 -15.66
N MET A 30 -12.91 3.98 -15.48
CA MET A 30 -11.72 4.66 -14.97
C MET A 30 -11.35 5.90 -15.80
N GLN A 31 -11.35 5.77 -17.13
CA GLN A 31 -10.97 6.90 -17.98
C GLN A 31 -12.05 7.97 -18.05
N PRO A 32 -11.69 9.27 -18.02
CA PRO A 32 -12.64 10.36 -18.06
C PRO A 32 -13.42 10.38 -19.38
N PRO A 33 -14.64 10.95 -19.39
CA PRO A 33 -15.44 11.10 -20.60
C PRO A 33 -14.87 12.18 -21.53
N LYS A 34 -15.02 11.99 -22.84
CA LYS A 34 -14.51 12.95 -23.86
C LYS A 34 -15.31 14.25 -23.93
N HIS A 35 -16.61 14.24 -23.62
CA HIS A 35 -17.53 15.33 -23.93
C HIS A 35 -18.41 15.79 -22.76
N THR A 36 -18.36 15.11 -21.63
CA THR A 36 -19.25 15.39 -20.48
C THR A 36 -18.39 15.75 -19.27
N LYS A 37 -18.62 16.91 -18.68
CA LYS A 37 -18.00 17.28 -17.41
C LYS A 37 -18.91 16.89 -16.26
N PRO A 38 -18.37 16.47 -15.10
CA PRO A 38 -19.15 16.29 -13.88
C PRO A 38 -19.76 17.62 -13.42
N HIS A 39 -20.96 17.54 -12.83
CA HIS A 39 -21.55 18.68 -12.12
C HIS A 39 -20.71 19.01 -10.86
N PRO A 40 -20.66 20.29 -10.40
CA PRO A 40 -19.83 20.68 -9.25
C PRO A 40 -20.05 19.90 -7.94
N ASN A 41 -21.24 19.32 -7.73
CA ASN A 41 -21.53 18.46 -6.57
C ASN A 41 -21.41 16.97 -6.85
N VAL A 42 -20.69 16.58 -7.91
CA VAL A 42 -20.35 15.18 -8.22
C VAL A 42 -18.87 14.94 -7.95
N ASN A 43 -18.61 14.07 -6.98
CA ASN A 43 -17.27 13.64 -6.59
C ASN A 43 -16.87 12.37 -7.37
N ILE A 44 -15.67 12.35 -7.92
CA ILE A 44 -15.13 11.24 -8.70
C ILE A 44 -14.14 10.46 -7.83
N MET A 45 -14.51 9.25 -7.43
CA MET A 45 -13.62 8.34 -6.70
C MET A 45 -12.85 7.47 -7.69
N LEU A 46 -11.59 7.82 -7.93
CA LEU A 46 -10.69 7.10 -8.83
C LEU A 46 -9.92 6.02 -8.06
N CYS A 47 -9.96 4.77 -8.57
CA CYS A 47 -9.36 3.60 -7.92
C CYS A 47 -8.11 3.14 -8.67
N ASP A 48 -7.04 2.83 -7.94
CA ASP A 48 -5.76 2.38 -8.51
C ASP A 48 -5.48 0.87 -8.31
N ILE A 49 -6.55 0.07 -8.20
CA ILE A 49 -6.50 -1.36 -7.84
C ILE A 49 -5.52 -2.17 -8.69
N ASP A 50 -5.46 -1.91 -9.99
CA ASP A 50 -4.63 -2.68 -10.95
C ASP A 50 -3.16 -2.21 -10.99
N CYS A 51 -2.76 -1.28 -10.13
CA CYS A 51 -1.39 -0.79 -10.10
C CYS A 51 -0.49 -1.66 -9.22
N LYS A 52 0.74 -1.88 -9.68
CA LYS A 52 1.82 -2.50 -8.90
C LYS A 52 2.37 -1.53 -7.86
N ARG A 53 2.92 -2.04 -6.77
CA ARG A 53 3.28 -1.27 -5.57
C ARG A 53 4.77 -1.29 -5.22
N GLU A 54 5.63 -1.89 -6.05
CA GLU A 54 7.08 -1.92 -5.83
C GLU A 54 7.77 -0.59 -6.14
N VAL A 55 7.18 0.24 -7.01
CA VAL A 55 7.68 1.57 -7.38
C VAL A 55 6.52 2.56 -7.42
N PRO A 56 6.78 3.89 -7.38
CA PRO A 56 5.73 4.91 -7.49
C PRO A 56 4.86 4.73 -8.75
N LEU A 57 3.62 5.18 -8.69
CA LEU A 57 2.64 5.09 -9.80
C LEU A 57 3.16 5.70 -11.11
N THR A 58 4.00 6.72 -11.02
CA THR A 58 4.63 7.36 -12.19
C THR A 58 5.74 6.54 -12.84
N ASP A 59 6.33 5.61 -12.10
CA ASP A 59 7.58 4.95 -12.44
C ASP A 59 7.39 3.53 -12.99
N ASN A 60 6.14 3.06 -13.11
CA ASN A 60 5.81 1.75 -13.69
C ASN A 60 4.69 1.81 -14.73
N GLU A 61 4.68 0.83 -15.64
CA GLU A 61 3.71 0.75 -16.73
C GLU A 61 2.27 0.62 -16.23
N SER A 62 2.02 -0.17 -15.18
CA SER A 62 0.69 -0.37 -14.62
C SER A 62 0.12 0.92 -14.02
N GLY A 63 0.97 1.76 -13.44
CA GLY A 63 0.60 3.06 -12.88
C GLY A 63 0.28 4.11 -13.93
N GLN A 64 0.91 4.06 -15.10
CA GLN A 64 0.72 5.06 -16.16
C GLN A 64 -0.74 5.17 -16.62
N TRP A 65 -1.46 4.05 -16.66
CA TRP A 65 -2.88 4.03 -17.01
C TRP A 65 -3.73 4.81 -15.98
N PHE A 66 -3.44 4.62 -14.70
CA PHE A 66 -4.07 5.37 -13.61
C PHE A 66 -3.67 6.84 -13.64
N VAL A 67 -2.38 7.16 -13.79
CA VAL A 67 -1.88 8.54 -13.87
C VAL A 67 -2.57 9.31 -15.00
N LYS A 68 -2.69 8.70 -16.17
CA LYS A 68 -3.43 9.29 -17.32
C LYS A 68 -4.90 9.55 -16.99
N ALA A 69 -5.54 8.62 -16.28
CA ALA A 69 -6.93 8.82 -15.84
C ALA A 69 -7.03 9.96 -14.82
N LEU A 70 -6.12 10.01 -13.85
CA LEU A 70 -6.07 11.04 -12.82
C LEU A 70 -5.90 12.43 -13.43
N GLU A 71 -4.93 12.60 -14.34
CA GLU A 71 -4.70 13.87 -15.07
C GLU A 71 -5.92 14.27 -15.91
N GLY A 72 -6.53 13.31 -16.57
CA GLY A 72 -7.72 13.57 -17.39
C GLY A 72 -8.97 13.94 -16.57
N TRP A 73 -9.18 13.35 -15.40
CA TRP A 73 -10.24 13.76 -14.48
C TRP A 73 -9.94 15.11 -13.83
N SER A 74 -8.69 15.37 -13.43
CA SER A 74 -8.25 16.66 -12.89
C SER A 74 -8.47 17.83 -13.86
N ALA A 75 -8.40 17.56 -15.16
CA ALA A 75 -8.68 18.58 -16.19
C ALA A 75 -10.16 18.97 -16.31
N ILE A 76 -11.09 18.19 -15.75
CA ILE A 76 -12.54 18.40 -15.92
C ILE A 76 -13.34 18.42 -14.62
N SER A 77 -12.71 18.17 -13.46
CA SER A 77 -13.32 18.17 -12.13
C SER A 77 -12.32 18.59 -11.06
N ASP A 78 -12.78 19.39 -10.10
CA ASP A 78 -12.01 19.77 -8.90
C ASP A 78 -12.33 18.85 -7.70
N ASN A 79 -13.28 17.91 -7.84
CA ASN A 79 -13.76 17.03 -6.80
C ASN A 79 -13.28 15.59 -7.04
N ILE A 80 -11.97 15.36 -6.87
CA ILE A 80 -11.37 14.05 -7.06
C ILE A 80 -11.07 13.43 -5.70
N PHE A 81 -11.49 12.20 -5.57
CA PHE A 81 -11.23 11.32 -4.46
C PHE A 81 -10.43 10.11 -4.96
N VAL A 82 -9.33 9.74 -4.30
CA VAL A 82 -8.57 8.55 -4.63
C VAL A 82 -8.88 7.44 -3.65
N TRP A 83 -9.13 6.25 -4.19
CA TRP A 83 -9.16 5.00 -3.45
C TRP A 83 -7.87 4.23 -3.78
N ASP A 84 -6.93 4.27 -2.83
CA ASP A 84 -5.63 3.59 -2.91
C ASP A 84 -5.64 2.28 -2.11
N TYR A 85 -4.83 1.33 -2.55
CA TYR A 85 -4.72 -0.01 -1.98
C TYR A 85 -3.28 -0.25 -1.51
N GLY A 86 -3.09 -0.37 -0.21
CA GLY A 86 -1.75 -0.31 0.39
C GLY A 86 -1.26 -1.60 1.07
N ILE A 87 -1.96 -2.74 0.89
CA ILE A 87 -1.61 -4.04 1.48
C ILE A 87 -1.89 -5.19 0.51
N ASN A 88 -1.45 -6.40 0.86
CA ASN A 88 -1.86 -7.62 0.17
C ASN A 88 -3.25 -8.08 0.66
N PHE A 89 -4.21 -8.26 -0.25
CA PHE A 89 -5.59 -8.66 0.08
C PHE A 89 -5.82 -10.18 0.07
N ASP A 90 -4.99 -10.94 -0.65
CA ASP A 90 -5.06 -12.40 -0.62
C ASP A 90 -4.38 -12.96 0.64
N ASN A 91 -3.34 -12.28 1.10
CA ASN A 91 -2.52 -12.69 2.23
C ASN A 91 -2.23 -11.48 3.13
N ILE A 92 -3.24 -11.00 3.86
CA ILE A 92 -3.23 -9.74 4.63
C ILE A 92 -2.06 -9.65 5.63
N VAL A 93 -1.58 -10.79 6.14
CA VAL A 93 -0.43 -10.87 7.05
C VAL A 93 0.91 -10.85 6.30
N SER A 94 0.93 -11.03 4.98
CA SER A 94 2.17 -11.08 4.20
C SER A 94 2.93 -9.76 4.23
N PRO A 95 4.29 -9.76 4.25
CA PRO A 95 5.08 -8.55 4.10
C PRO A 95 4.72 -7.77 2.83
N PHE A 96 4.59 -6.47 2.96
CA PHE A 96 4.22 -5.57 1.87
C PHE A 96 5.05 -4.27 1.92
N PRO A 97 6.36 -4.32 1.57
CA PRO A 97 7.34 -3.26 1.83
C PRO A 97 7.23 -2.11 0.82
N ASN A 98 6.10 -1.40 0.81
CA ASN A 98 5.80 -0.28 -0.10
C ASN A 98 5.90 1.11 0.55
N PHE A 99 6.52 1.25 1.71
CA PHE A 99 6.59 2.52 2.44
C PHE A 99 7.29 3.64 1.66
N HIS A 100 8.27 3.29 0.82
CA HIS A 100 9.06 4.22 0.01
C HIS A 100 8.29 4.90 -1.13
N ILE A 101 7.13 4.36 -1.52
CA ILE A 101 6.32 4.96 -2.59
C ILE A 101 5.25 5.91 -2.06
N LEU A 102 4.88 5.83 -0.77
CA LEU A 102 3.74 6.54 -0.19
C LEU A 102 3.81 8.05 -0.43
N GLN A 103 4.95 8.67 -0.14
CA GLN A 103 5.12 10.11 -0.29
C GLN A 103 4.95 10.57 -1.74
N LYS A 104 5.62 9.91 -2.69
CA LYS A 104 5.54 10.26 -4.10
C LYS A 104 4.13 10.11 -4.67
N ASN A 105 3.42 9.06 -4.27
CA ASN A 105 2.04 8.84 -4.69
C ASN A 105 1.10 9.92 -4.12
N ILE A 106 1.22 10.26 -2.84
CA ILE A 106 0.40 11.31 -2.23
C ILE A 106 0.73 12.70 -2.82
N GLN A 107 2.00 12.98 -3.13
CA GLN A 107 2.39 14.19 -3.86
C GLN A 107 1.79 14.24 -5.28
N LEU A 108 1.75 13.11 -5.99
CA LEU A 108 1.07 12.98 -7.28
C LEU A 108 -0.43 13.31 -7.14
N PHE A 109 -1.09 12.79 -6.11
CA PHE A 109 -2.50 13.06 -5.85
C PHE A 109 -2.74 14.55 -5.59
N LYS A 110 -1.94 15.17 -4.70
CA LYS A 110 -1.99 16.62 -4.42
C LYS A 110 -1.82 17.45 -5.70
N LYS A 111 -0.85 17.10 -6.55
CA LYS A 111 -0.59 17.80 -7.83
C LYS A 111 -1.78 17.76 -8.78
N ASN A 112 -2.63 16.73 -8.67
CA ASN A 112 -3.80 16.51 -9.54
C ASN A 112 -5.13 16.85 -8.85
N ASN A 113 -5.17 17.84 -7.97
CA ASN A 113 -6.39 18.36 -7.32
C ASN A 113 -7.19 17.31 -6.52
N VAL A 114 -6.52 16.25 -6.03
CA VAL A 114 -7.17 15.27 -5.15
C VAL A 114 -7.42 15.93 -3.80
N THR A 115 -8.68 16.01 -3.40
CA THR A 115 -9.13 16.64 -2.15
C THR A 115 -9.42 15.63 -1.06
N MET A 116 -9.66 14.38 -1.42
CA MET A 116 -9.95 13.28 -0.49
C MET A 116 -9.15 12.04 -0.87
N HIS A 117 -8.68 11.30 0.13
CA HIS A 117 -7.93 10.07 -0.06
C HIS A 117 -8.44 9.00 0.91
N PHE A 118 -8.84 7.86 0.38
CA PHE A 118 -9.13 6.65 1.13
C PHE A 118 -8.04 5.61 0.85
N SER A 119 -7.21 5.35 1.84
CA SER A 119 -6.20 4.30 1.75
C SER A 119 -6.73 3.03 2.40
N GLN A 120 -7.02 2.03 1.58
CA GLN A 120 -7.47 0.72 2.04
C GLN A 120 -6.26 -0.10 2.50
N VAL A 121 -5.99 -0.05 3.79
CA VAL A 121 -4.82 -0.66 4.41
C VAL A 121 -5.14 -1.65 5.53
N ASN A 122 -6.43 -1.85 5.82
CA ASN A 122 -6.97 -2.81 6.79
C ASN A 122 -6.07 -2.97 8.03
N GLY A 123 -6.18 -2.07 8.98
CA GLY A 123 -5.37 -2.05 10.21
C GLY A 123 -5.69 -3.22 11.13
N ILE A 124 -5.30 -4.43 10.73
CA ILE A 124 -5.41 -5.62 11.57
C ILE A 124 -4.18 -5.79 12.45
N ARG A 125 -4.39 -6.21 13.68
CA ARG A 125 -3.31 -6.54 14.60
C ARG A 125 -2.47 -7.69 14.04
N GLY A 126 -1.15 -7.49 13.94
CA GLY A 126 -0.23 -8.45 13.33
C GLY A 126 -0.14 -8.38 11.80
N GLY A 127 -0.79 -7.41 11.15
CA GLY A 127 -0.50 -7.07 9.76
C GLY A 127 0.85 -6.38 9.61
N ASP A 128 1.39 -6.38 8.39
CA ASP A 128 2.74 -5.87 8.10
C ASP A 128 2.91 -4.40 8.48
N PHE A 129 3.45 -4.13 9.67
CA PHE A 129 3.66 -2.82 10.26
C PHE A 129 2.43 -1.90 10.13
N SER A 130 1.24 -2.44 10.43
CA SER A 130 -0.05 -1.77 10.20
C SER A 130 -0.16 -0.42 10.89
N GLU A 131 0.36 -0.30 12.12
CA GLU A 131 0.35 0.95 12.90
C GLU A 131 1.28 2.00 12.26
N MET A 132 2.47 1.60 11.81
CA MET A 132 3.40 2.49 11.11
C MET A 132 2.82 2.95 9.77
N ARG A 133 2.18 2.04 9.04
CA ARG A 133 1.53 2.34 7.76
C ARG A 133 0.43 3.40 7.94
N ALA A 134 -0.44 3.21 8.91
CA ALA A 134 -1.50 4.18 9.23
C ALA A 134 -0.92 5.53 9.65
N TYR A 135 0.12 5.53 10.50
CA TYR A 135 0.81 6.75 10.93
C TYR A 135 1.42 7.51 9.74
N MET A 136 2.20 6.81 8.91
CA MET A 136 2.88 7.45 7.77
C MET A 136 1.89 8.01 6.76
N ILE A 137 0.86 7.24 6.39
CA ILE A 137 -0.18 7.70 5.47
C ILE A 137 -0.90 8.92 6.04
N GLY A 138 -1.33 8.87 7.30
CA GLY A 138 -2.00 10.01 7.95
C GLY A 138 -1.14 11.27 8.00
N LYS A 139 0.15 11.14 8.31
CA LYS A 139 1.09 12.28 8.30
C LYS A 139 1.33 12.84 6.90
N LEU A 140 1.49 11.98 5.90
CA LEU A 140 1.70 12.38 4.51
C LEU A 140 0.44 12.97 3.87
N MET A 141 -0.75 12.48 4.22
CA MET A 141 -2.03 13.10 3.80
C MET A 141 -2.17 14.51 4.37
N TRP A 142 -1.69 14.75 5.59
CA TRP A 142 -1.68 16.08 6.21
C TRP A 142 -0.63 17.00 5.60
N ASN A 143 0.60 16.49 5.44
CA ASN A 143 1.72 17.20 4.83
C ASN A 143 2.49 16.29 3.86
N PRO A 144 2.15 16.31 2.56
CA PRO A 144 2.82 15.50 1.54
C PRO A 144 4.31 15.79 1.36
N ASP A 145 4.77 16.93 1.85
CA ASP A 145 6.15 17.38 1.72
C ASP A 145 7.01 17.02 2.96
N ALA A 146 6.40 16.37 3.97
CA ALA A 146 7.13 15.83 5.11
C ALA A 146 8.07 14.70 4.68
N ASP A 147 9.28 14.66 5.21
CA ASP A 147 10.25 13.61 4.89
C ASP A 147 9.79 12.23 5.40
N ALA A 148 9.52 11.32 4.47
CA ALA A 148 8.95 10.00 4.79
C ALA A 148 9.90 9.14 5.63
N ASP A 149 11.22 9.26 5.43
CA ASP A 149 12.20 8.51 6.19
C ASP A 149 12.27 9.00 7.65
N SER A 150 12.24 10.31 7.85
CA SER A 150 12.13 10.92 9.18
C SER A 150 10.83 10.54 9.91
N LEU A 151 9.72 10.44 9.18
CA LEU A 151 8.45 9.95 9.74
C LEU A 151 8.55 8.49 10.18
N MET A 152 9.19 7.63 9.39
CA MET A 152 9.43 6.23 9.73
C MET A 152 10.31 6.14 10.99
N HIS A 153 11.43 6.86 11.04
CA HIS A 153 12.30 6.91 12.21
C HIS A 153 11.56 7.39 13.47
N THR A 154 10.77 8.46 13.34
CA THR A 154 10.00 9.00 14.46
C THR A 154 9.02 7.98 15.02
N PHE A 155 8.28 7.29 14.12
CA PHE A 155 7.37 6.24 14.54
C PHE A 155 8.11 5.09 15.21
N MET A 156 9.15 4.56 14.58
CA MET A 156 9.87 3.39 15.08
C MET A 156 10.48 3.65 16.46
N ASN A 157 11.15 4.80 16.64
CA ASN A 157 11.72 5.17 17.94
C ASN A 157 10.65 5.29 19.04
N GLY A 158 9.51 5.92 18.75
CA GLY A 158 8.43 6.07 19.72
C GLY A 158 7.65 4.80 20.01
N TYR A 159 7.52 3.91 19.02
CA TYR A 159 6.68 2.71 19.13
C TYR A 159 7.45 1.46 19.57
N TYR A 160 8.72 1.31 19.15
CA TYR A 160 9.55 0.13 19.41
C TYR A 160 10.74 0.39 20.36
N GLY A 161 11.01 1.65 20.74
CA GLY A 161 12.13 2.00 21.64
C GLY A 161 13.47 1.47 21.10
N ASP A 162 14.24 0.77 21.96
CA ASP A 162 15.58 0.26 21.63
C ASP A 162 15.58 -0.84 20.52
N ALA A 163 14.44 -1.39 20.18
CA ALA A 163 14.29 -2.32 19.03
C ALA A 163 14.25 -1.58 17.67
N ALA A 164 13.98 -0.28 17.65
CA ALA A 164 13.77 0.50 16.43
C ALA A 164 14.89 0.38 15.38
N PRO A 165 16.19 0.44 15.71
CA PRO A 165 17.26 0.35 14.70
C PRO A 165 17.24 -0.96 13.92
N TYR A 166 16.93 -2.08 14.58
CA TYR A 166 16.88 -3.40 13.97
C TYR A 166 15.69 -3.54 13.02
N LEU A 167 14.52 -3.03 13.44
CA LEU A 167 13.30 -3.06 12.62
C LEU A 167 13.38 -2.09 11.43
N TYR A 168 14.02 -0.95 11.60
CA TYR A 168 14.32 -0.05 10.49
C TYR A 168 15.24 -0.73 9.48
N GLN A 169 16.32 -1.37 9.93
CA GLN A 169 17.22 -2.11 9.07
C GLN A 169 16.50 -3.24 8.32
N TYR A 170 15.63 -3.99 9.01
CA TYR A 170 14.77 -5.01 8.39
C TYR A 170 13.96 -4.43 7.23
N GLN A 171 13.25 -3.32 7.45
CA GLN A 171 12.43 -2.66 6.42
C GLN A 171 13.28 -2.19 5.24
N LYS A 172 14.44 -1.59 5.48
CA LYS A 172 15.33 -1.12 4.40
C LYS A 172 15.93 -2.26 3.57
N ILE A 173 16.31 -3.36 4.21
CA ILE A 173 16.83 -4.55 3.50
C ILE A 173 15.71 -5.19 2.67
N MET A 174 14.51 -5.37 3.23
CA MET A 174 13.39 -5.98 2.51
C MET A 174 12.97 -5.13 1.30
N GLN A 175 12.85 -3.82 1.48
CA GLN A 175 12.61 -2.88 0.39
C GLN A 175 13.69 -2.97 -0.70
N GLY A 176 14.96 -2.93 -0.32
CA GLY A 176 16.07 -3.04 -1.26
C GLY A 176 16.07 -4.37 -2.02
N ALA A 177 15.74 -5.46 -1.34
CA ALA A 177 15.65 -6.79 -1.94
C ALA A 177 14.45 -6.92 -2.90
N LEU A 178 13.30 -6.30 -2.58
CA LEU A 178 12.17 -6.22 -3.50
C LEU A 178 12.58 -5.51 -4.79
N LEU A 179 13.15 -4.32 -4.68
CA LEU A 179 13.58 -3.52 -5.84
C LEU A 179 14.65 -4.25 -6.67
N ALA A 180 15.65 -4.86 -6.01
CA ALA A 180 16.72 -5.62 -6.68
C ALA A 180 16.20 -6.89 -7.40
N SER A 181 15.11 -7.48 -6.92
CA SER A 181 14.50 -8.66 -7.54
C SER A 181 13.81 -8.37 -8.87
N GLY A 182 13.41 -7.13 -9.12
CA GLY A 182 12.57 -6.74 -10.25
C GLY A 182 11.17 -7.37 -10.24
N GLN A 183 10.77 -8.02 -9.14
CA GLN A 183 9.46 -8.65 -9.03
C GLN A 183 8.38 -7.59 -8.70
N PRO A 184 7.21 -7.68 -9.34
CA PRO A 184 6.11 -6.78 -9.01
C PRO A 184 5.56 -7.08 -7.61
N LEU A 185 5.10 -6.04 -6.92
CA LEU A 185 4.37 -6.16 -5.66
C LEU A 185 2.87 -5.94 -5.92
N TRP A 186 2.12 -7.03 -5.93
CA TRP A 186 0.69 -7.03 -6.17
C TRP A 186 -0.12 -7.04 -4.89
N ILE A 187 -1.30 -6.43 -4.93
CA ILE A 187 -2.28 -6.53 -3.84
C ILE A 187 -2.96 -7.91 -3.77
N TYR A 188 -2.89 -8.70 -4.84
CA TYR A 188 -3.30 -10.11 -4.90
C TYR A 188 -2.07 -10.96 -5.16
N ASP A 189 -1.39 -11.36 -4.10
CA ASP A 189 -0.09 -12.02 -4.18
C ASP A 189 0.11 -12.99 -3.01
N SER A 190 1.19 -13.72 -3.05
CA SER A 190 1.55 -14.74 -2.06
C SER A 190 3.04 -14.64 -1.70
N PRO A 191 3.44 -15.00 -0.49
CA PRO A 191 4.86 -15.11 -0.13
C PRO A 191 5.65 -16.00 -1.08
N ILE A 192 5.00 -16.98 -1.72
CA ILE A 192 5.60 -17.91 -2.67
C ILE A 192 6.17 -17.19 -3.89
N SER A 193 5.48 -16.15 -4.38
CA SER A 193 5.92 -15.34 -5.53
C SER A 193 7.28 -14.70 -5.28
N HIS A 194 7.58 -14.37 -4.02
CA HIS A 194 8.79 -13.67 -3.60
C HIS A 194 9.88 -14.57 -3.01
N LYS A 195 9.70 -15.89 -2.97
CA LYS A 195 10.63 -16.83 -2.33
C LYS A 195 12.04 -16.91 -2.98
N LYS A 196 12.20 -16.41 -4.19
CA LYS A 196 13.49 -16.27 -4.87
C LYS A 196 14.03 -14.83 -4.87
N GLY A 197 13.21 -13.86 -4.45
CA GLY A 197 13.53 -12.43 -4.35
C GLY A 197 13.69 -12.00 -2.89
N MET A 198 12.83 -11.08 -2.45
CA MET A 198 12.91 -10.51 -1.09
C MET A 198 12.68 -11.51 0.04
N LEU A 199 12.11 -12.69 -0.21
CA LEU A 199 11.88 -13.76 0.76
C LEU A 199 12.75 -15.00 0.48
N ASN A 200 13.92 -14.83 -0.15
CA ASN A 200 14.83 -15.95 -0.36
C ASN A 200 15.45 -16.46 0.97
N PRO A 201 15.91 -17.73 1.03
CA PRO A 201 16.37 -18.34 2.29
C PRO A 201 17.48 -17.58 3.00
N HIS A 202 18.38 -16.93 2.28
CA HIS A 202 19.46 -16.14 2.88
C HIS A 202 18.89 -14.89 3.58
N LEU A 203 18.05 -14.12 2.89
CA LEU A 203 17.42 -12.93 3.45
C LEU A 203 16.48 -13.26 4.62
N MET A 204 15.73 -14.37 4.52
CA MET A 204 14.86 -14.82 5.60
C MET A 204 15.66 -15.05 6.90
N LYS A 205 16.87 -15.63 6.81
CA LYS A 205 17.77 -15.77 7.95
C LYS A 205 18.24 -14.42 8.49
N VAL A 206 18.62 -13.48 7.61
CA VAL A 206 19.02 -12.12 8.03
C VAL A 206 17.87 -11.41 8.74
N TYR A 207 16.64 -11.56 8.25
CA TYR A 207 15.45 -10.97 8.89
C TYR A 207 15.19 -11.57 10.27
N ASP A 208 15.29 -12.88 10.42
CA ASP A 208 15.15 -13.54 11.73
C ASP A 208 16.20 -13.04 12.72
N GLU A 209 17.47 -12.93 12.30
CA GLU A 209 18.54 -12.42 13.16
C GLU A 209 18.29 -10.96 13.60
N LEU A 210 17.67 -10.13 12.74
CA LEU A 210 17.29 -8.75 13.09
C LEU A 210 16.15 -8.73 14.11
N PHE A 211 15.15 -9.60 13.95
CA PHE A 211 14.07 -9.72 14.92
C PHE A 211 14.58 -10.26 16.27
N ASP A 212 15.49 -11.25 16.28
CA ASP A 212 16.13 -11.77 17.51
C ASP A 212 16.84 -10.62 18.27
N LYS A 213 17.58 -9.78 17.55
CA LYS A 213 18.23 -8.60 18.15
C LYS A 213 17.23 -7.57 18.67
N ALA A 214 16.15 -7.33 17.91
CA ALA A 214 15.08 -6.41 18.29
C ALA A 214 14.37 -6.89 19.57
N GLU A 215 13.99 -8.17 19.65
CA GLU A 215 13.37 -8.77 20.83
C GLU A 215 14.30 -8.72 22.04
N LYS A 216 15.59 -9.02 21.86
CA LYS A 216 16.61 -8.94 22.90
C LYS A 216 16.81 -7.53 23.45
N ALA A 217 16.78 -6.51 22.56
CA ALA A 217 16.96 -5.13 22.96
C ALA A 217 15.84 -4.61 23.91
N VAL A 218 14.66 -5.22 23.84
CA VAL A 218 13.48 -4.82 24.63
C VAL A 218 12.95 -5.93 25.54
N GLU A 219 13.73 -6.97 25.82
CA GLU A 219 13.30 -8.16 26.57
C GLU A 219 12.72 -7.86 27.95
N ASN A 220 13.13 -6.76 28.57
CA ASN A 220 12.68 -6.33 29.90
C ASN A 220 11.43 -5.42 29.87
N ASP A 221 10.98 -4.99 28.68
CA ASP A 221 9.74 -4.23 28.50
C ASP A 221 8.69 -5.10 27.78
N LYS A 222 7.74 -5.61 28.55
CA LYS A 222 6.70 -6.49 28.02
C LYS A 222 5.89 -5.87 26.87
N THR A 223 5.63 -4.57 26.95
CA THR A 223 4.84 -3.86 25.91
C THR A 223 5.63 -3.73 24.62
N LEU A 224 6.89 -3.35 24.69
CA LEU A 224 7.74 -3.22 23.51
C LEU A 224 8.04 -4.59 22.91
N LEU A 225 8.30 -5.59 23.73
CA LEU A 225 8.52 -6.98 23.29
C LEU A 225 7.29 -7.52 22.52
N GLU A 226 6.08 -7.34 23.06
CA GLU A 226 4.85 -7.75 22.37
C GLU A 226 4.70 -7.05 21.00
N ARG A 227 5.01 -5.74 20.90
CA ARG A 227 4.97 -5.02 19.63
C ARG A 227 5.95 -5.57 18.59
N VAL A 228 7.18 -5.91 19.02
CA VAL A 228 8.20 -6.52 18.15
C VAL A 228 7.74 -7.90 17.68
N GLN A 229 7.24 -8.73 18.56
CA GLN A 229 6.75 -10.08 18.26
C GLN A 229 5.55 -10.05 17.29
N LEU A 230 4.62 -9.11 17.47
CA LEU A 230 3.52 -8.89 16.53
C LEU A 230 4.03 -8.49 15.14
N SER A 231 5.06 -7.65 15.07
CA SER A 231 5.67 -7.23 13.80
C SER A 231 6.48 -8.33 13.11
N ARG A 232 6.84 -9.40 13.83
CA ARG A 232 7.51 -10.60 13.29
C ARG A 232 6.52 -11.58 12.62
N LEU A 233 5.24 -11.52 12.95
CA LEU A 233 4.23 -12.46 12.42
C LEU A 233 4.21 -12.55 10.88
N PRO A 234 4.31 -11.45 10.10
CA PRO A 234 4.38 -11.50 8.65
C PRO A 234 5.55 -12.35 8.13
N LEU A 235 6.71 -12.27 8.77
CA LEU A 235 7.88 -13.08 8.42
C LEU A 235 7.63 -14.56 8.71
N GLN A 236 7.14 -14.88 9.91
CA GLN A 236 6.83 -16.26 10.33
C GLN A 236 5.73 -16.89 9.45
N TYR A 237 4.70 -16.12 9.10
CA TYR A 237 3.67 -16.54 8.16
C TYR A 237 4.27 -16.90 6.79
N SER A 238 5.17 -16.06 6.29
CA SER A 238 5.83 -16.29 5.00
C SER A 238 6.70 -17.55 5.03
N GLN A 239 7.43 -17.80 6.11
CA GLN A 239 8.21 -19.03 6.33
C GLN A 239 7.31 -20.26 6.28
N LEU A 240 6.18 -20.22 6.99
CA LEU A 240 5.21 -21.32 7.04
C LEU A 240 4.62 -21.62 5.66
N GLU A 241 4.18 -20.60 4.92
CA GLU A 241 3.58 -20.76 3.59
C GLU A 241 4.56 -21.30 2.56
N ILE A 242 5.81 -20.82 2.57
CA ILE A 242 6.87 -21.33 1.70
C ILE A 242 7.15 -22.81 2.03
N ALA A 243 7.36 -23.15 3.31
CA ALA A 243 7.63 -24.53 3.75
C ALA A 243 6.47 -25.47 3.41
N ARG A 244 5.23 -25.04 3.63
CA ARG A 244 4.03 -25.83 3.30
C ARG A 244 3.95 -26.18 1.82
N THR A 245 4.26 -25.21 0.96
CA THR A 245 4.24 -25.40 -0.49
C THR A 245 5.33 -26.35 -0.97
N GLU A 246 6.53 -26.26 -0.41
CA GLU A 246 7.67 -27.14 -0.73
C GLU A 246 7.39 -28.59 -0.29
N ALA A 247 6.89 -28.80 0.92
CA ALA A 247 6.49 -30.13 1.40
C ALA A 247 5.34 -30.74 0.55
N GLY A 248 4.41 -29.94 0.05
CA GLY A 248 3.34 -30.37 -0.86
C GLY A 248 3.86 -30.81 -2.21
N SER A 249 4.86 -30.09 -2.77
CA SER A 249 5.48 -30.42 -4.06
C SER A 249 6.29 -31.72 -4.01
N ASP A 250 6.94 -32.02 -2.91
CA ASP A 250 7.72 -33.26 -2.77
C ASP A 250 6.83 -34.49 -2.65
N LYS A 251 5.65 -34.38 -2.02
CA LYS A 251 4.65 -35.46 -2.00
C LYS A 251 4.03 -35.76 -3.38
N GLN A 252 3.95 -34.76 -4.26
CA GLN A 252 3.47 -35.00 -5.65
C GLN A 252 4.51 -35.63 -6.56
N LYS A 253 5.82 -35.38 -6.32
CA LYS A 253 6.93 -35.99 -7.06
C LYS A 253 7.21 -37.45 -6.65
N SER A 254 6.75 -37.86 -5.47
CA SER A 254 6.94 -39.21 -4.90
C SER A 254 5.75 -40.16 -5.20
N ARG A 255 4.75 -39.73 -5.97
CA ARG A 255 3.64 -40.53 -6.47
C ARG A 255 3.72 -40.66 -8.00
#